data_db287be1dd48c263fd48beed491a25e4
#
_entry.id   db287be1dd48c263fd48beed491a25e4
#
_cell.length_a   1.000
_cell.length_b   1.000
_cell.length_c   1.000
_cell.angle_alpha   90.00
_cell.angle_beta   90.00
_cell.angle_gamma   90.00
#
_symmetry.space_group_name_H-M   'P 1'
#
loop_
_entity.id
_entity.type
_entity.pdbx_description
1 polymer ?
#
loop_
_entity_poly.entity_id
_entity_poly.type
_entity_poly.pdbx_seq_one_letter_code
_entity_poly.pdbx_strand_id
1 'polypeptide(L)' 'MTKKNKTWPTWRRADKSVVSCTEKIKVMSDNFDEIQQIVQDAFEDGLLMEVSDDQMRQTLITMIGKLRNPLKKKSN' A
#
# COMPACT_ATOMS: atom_id res chain seq x y z
N MET A 1 -9.45 5.90 19.12
CA MET A 1 -9.31 5.51 18.96
C MET A 1 -8.76 4.93 18.51
N THR A 2 -8.33 4.82 18.35
CA THR A 2 -7.93 4.37 18.01
C THR A 2 -7.38 3.56 17.58
N LYS A 3 -7.15 3.36 17.34
CA LYS A 3 -6.70 2.70 17.08
C LYS A 3 -6.11 2.03 16.48
N LYS A 4 -5.51 1.89 16.30
CA LYS A 4 -4.96 1.39 15.63
C LYS A 4 -4.90 0.16 15.45
N ASN A 5 -5.08 -0.40 15.30
CA ASN A 5 -5.17 -1.53 15.23
C ASN A 5 -4.65 -2.14 14.21
N LYS A 6 -4.28 -2.32 13.74
CA LYS A 6 -4.00 -2.74 12.84
C LYS A 6 -4.13 -3.34 11.98
N THR A 7 -3.81 -3.52 11.62
CA THR A 7 -4.54 -3.77 10.51
C THR A 7 -3.79 -4.21 9.33
N TRP A 8 -2.53 -4.12 9.26
CA TRP A 8 -1.75 -4.60 8.14
C TRP A 8 -1.47 -6.09 8.34
N PRO A 9 -1.25 -6.83 7.24
CA PRO A 9 -1.13 -8.28 7.35
C PRO A 9 0.18 -8.72 7.99
N THR A 10 0.29 -10.01 8.26
CA THR A 10 1.55 -10.61 8.62
C THR A 10 2.43 -10.57 7.37
N TRP A 11 3.59 -9.97 7.48
CA TRP A 11 4.48 -9.82 6.31
C TRP A 11 5.29 -11.08 6.11
N ARG A 12 5.43 -11.50 4.85
CA ARG A 12 6.14 -12.73 4.54
C ARG A 12 7.14 -12.51 3.42
N ARG A 13 8.21 -13.27 3.48
CA ARG A 13 9.21 -13.27 2.41
C ARG A 13 8.70 -14.14 1.27
N ALA A 14 9.43 -14.12 0.16
CA ALA A 14 9.05 -14.91 -1.01
C ALA A 14 8.93 -16.39 -0.68
N ASP A 15 9.77 -16.90 0.24
CA ASP A 15 9.73 -18.30 0.63
C ASP A 15 8.66 -18.61 1.68
N LYS A 16 7.79 -17.62 1.96
CA LYS A 16 6.66 -17.73 2.87
C LYS A 16 7.01 -17.59 4.34
N SER A 17 8.30 -17.49 4.67
CA SER A 17 8.68 -17.31 6.07
C SER A 17 8.25 -15.92 6.56
N VAL A 18 7.96 -15.83 7.84
CA VAL A 18 7.42 -14.60 8.43
C VAL A 18 8.53 -13.61 8.72
N VAL A 19 8.29 -12.36 8.36
CA VAL A 19 9.16 -11.27 8.78
C VAL A 19 8.77 -10.92 10.21
N SER A 20 9.63 -11.20 11.16
CA SER A 20 9.32 -11.01 12.56
C SER A 20 10.14 -9.92 13.25
N CYS A 21 11.01 -9.26 12.52
CA CYS A 21 11.80 -8.16 13.08
C CYS A 21 10.87 -7.00 13.43
N THR A 22 10.84 -6.63 14.70
CA THR A 22 9.93 -5.60 15.18
C THR A 22 10.13 -4.28 14.46
N GLU A 23 11.38 -3.91 14.21
CA GLU A 23 11.64 -2.64 13.55
C GLU A 23 11.19 -2.65 12.10
N LYS A 24 11.38 -3.77 11.41
CA LYS A 24 10.92 -3.87 10.03
C LYS A 24 9.40 -3.79 9.95
N ILE A 25 8.74 -4.46 10.88
CA ILE A 25 7.28 -4.43 10.93
C ILE A 25 6.79 -3.01 11.17
N LYS A 26 7.45 -2.29 12.09
CA LYS A 26 7.06 -0.92 12.36
C LYS A 26 7.22 -0.02 11.14
N VAL A 27 8.33 -0.17 10.42
CA VAL A 27 8.54 0.61 9.20
C VAL A 27 7.46 0.33 8.19
N MET A 28 7.11 -0.95 7.98
CA MET A 28 6.06 -1.31 7.04
C MET A 28 4.72 -0.72 7.45
N SER A 29 4.38 -0.84 8.73
CA SER A 29 3.10 -0.32 9.22
C SER A 29 3.01 1.19 9.07
N ASP A 30 4.09 1.90 9.44
CA ASP A 30 4.10 3.35 9.31
C ASP A 30 3.97 3.77 7.85
N ASN A 31 4.69 3.08 6.96
CA ASN A 31 4.61 3.41 5.54
C ASN A 31 3.21 3.19 4.99
N PHE A 32 2.57 2.08 5.35
CA PHE A 32 1.25 1.81 4.82
C PHE A 32 0.18 2.72 5.41
N ASP A 33 0.35 3.13 6.68
CA ASP A 33 -0.53 4.13 7.24
C ASP A 33 -0.45 5.44 6.44
N GLU A 34 0.77 5.85 6.08
CA GLU A 34 0.95 7.07 5.30
C GLU A 34 0.40 6.94 3.89
N ILE A 35 0.67 5.81 3.25
CA ILE A 35 0.16 5.57 1.90
C ILE A 35 -1.36 5.61 1.92
N GLN A 36 -1.96 4.95 2.91
CA GLN A 36 -3.40 4.91 2.99
C GLN A 36 -3.99 6.31 3.12
N GLN A 37 -3.36 7.17 3.94
CA GLN A 37 -3.87 8.51 4.12
C GLN A 37 -3.73 9.33 2.83
N ILE A 38 -2.58 9.22 2.16
CA ILE A 38 -2.35 9.96 0.92
C ILE A 38 -3.33 9.50 -0.16
N VAL A 39 -3.52 8.20 -0.27
CA VAL A 39 -4.42 7.65 -1.27
C VAL A 39 -5.87 8.07 -0.98
N GLN A 40 -6.26 8.02 0.30
CA GLN A 40 -7.61 8.44 0.67
C GLN A 40 -7.84 9.90 0.31
N ASP A 41 -6.86 10.75 0.62
CA ASP A 41 -6.99 12.18 0.31
C ASP A 41 -7.09 12.41 -1.20
N ALA A 42 -6.26 11.72 -1.98
CA ALA A 42 -6.29 11.87 -3.44
C ALA A 42 -7.62 11.37 -4.00
N PHE A 43 -8.12 10.26 -3.46
CA PHE A 43 -9.39 9.71 -3.90
C PHE A 43 -10.52 10.72 -3.65
N GLU A 44 -10.56 11.30 -2.46
CA GLU A 44 -11.58 12.28 -2.12
C GLU A 44 -11.48 13.51 -3.01
N ASP A 45 -10.25 13.96 -3.29
CA ASP A 45 -10.06 15.10 -4.18
C ASP A 45 -10.64 14.82 -5.56
N GLY A 46 -10.41 13.61 -6.06
CA GLY A 46 -10.96 13.23 -7.36
C GLY A 46 -12.47 13.26 -7.36
N LEU A 47 -13.09 12.74 -6.29
CA LEU A 47 -14.55 12.75 -6.21
C LEU A 47 -15.08 14.19 -6.13
N LEU A 48 -14.38 15.07 -5.41
CA LEU A 48 -14.79 16.47 -5.33
C LEU A 48 -14.69 17.17 -6.68
N MET A 49 -13.80 16.70 -7.53
CA MET A 49 -13.66 17.23 -8.90
C MET A 49 -14.55 16.49 -9.88
N GLU A 50 -15.45 15.67 -9.36
CA GLU A 50 -16.47 14.97 -10.14
C GLU A 50 -15.93 13.84 -11.02
N VAL A 51 -14.76 13.32 -10.68
CA VAL A 51 -14.30 12.09 -11.30
C VAL A 51 -15.04 10.94 -10.62
N SER A 52 -15.42 9.93 -11.38
CA SER A 52 -16.20 8.84 -10.81
C SER A 52 -15.39 7.99 -9.86
N ASP A 53 -16.07 7.42 -8.87
CA ASP A 53 -15.49 6.48 -7.94
C ASP A 53 -14.74 5.37 -8.70
N ASP A 54 -15.41 4.81 -9.71
CA ASP A 54 -14.82 3.71 -10.45
C ASP A 54 -13.53 4.11 -11.16
N GLN A 55 -13.52 5.28 -11.79
CA GLN A 55 -12.31 5.71 -12.48
C GLN A 55 -11.17 5.97 -11.50
N MET A 56 -11.47 6.58 -10.35
CA MET A 56 -10.44 6.81 -9.34
C MET A 56 -9.84 5.48 -8.90
N ARG A 57 -10.68 4.48 -8.64
CA ARG A 57 -10.18 3.18 -8.20
C ARG A 57 -9.35 2.52 -9.28
N GLN A 58 -9.83 2.53 -10.53
CA GLN A 58 -9.09 1.90 -11.62
C GLN A 58 -7.75 2.58 -11.86
N THR A 59 -7.69 3.89 -11.73
CA THR A 59 -6.44 4.62 -11.90
C THR A 59 -5.43 4.22 -10.81
N LEU A 60 -5.90 4.09 -9.57
CA LEU A 60 -5.03 3.67 -8.47
C LEU A 60 -4.52 2.25 -8.68
N ILE A 61 -5.40 1.35 -9.09
CA ILE A 61 -5.02 -0.03 -9.36
C ILE A 61 -3.98 -0.10 -10.47
N THR A 62 -4.19 0.67 -11.54
CA THR A 62 -3.25 0.71 -12.66
C THR A 62 -1.89 1.24 -12.20
N MET A 63 -1.91 2.28 -11.39
CA MET A 63 -0.67 2.87 -10.88
C MET A 63 0.11 1.83 -10.07
N ILE A 64 -0.58 1.13 -9.19
CA ILE A 64 0.07 0.13 -8.36
C ILE A 64 0.64 -1.00 -9.22
N GLY A 65 -0.09 -1.38 -10.26
CA GLY A 65 0.37 -2.43 -11.16
C GLY A 65 1.62 -2.09 -11.92
N LYS A 66 1.97 -0.80 -12.01
CA LYS A 66 3.17 -0.38 -12.72
C LYS A 66 4.41 -0.29 -11.84
N LEU A 67 4.28 -0.59 -10.56
CA LEU A 67 5.45 -0.58 -9.69
C LEU A 67 6.45 -1.61 -10.17
N ARG A 68 7.72 -1.27 -10.03
CA ARG A 68 8.78 -2.14 -10.50
C ARG A 68 9.62 -2.62 -9.34
N ASN A 69 10.07 -3.85 -9.42
CA ASN A 69 10.95 -4.39 -8.39
C ASN A 69 12.41 -4.23 -8.86
N PRO A 70 13.11 -3.20 -8.37
CA PRO A 70 14.49 -2.96 -8.80
C PRO A 70 15.47 -3.98 -8.22
N LEU A 71 15.00 -4.78 -7.26
CA LEU A 71 15.85 -5.78 -6.63
C LEU A 71 15.69 -7.14 -7.24
N LYS A 72 14.70 -7.30 -8.13
CA LYS A 72 14.44 -8.60 -8.73
C LYS A 72 15.48 -8.95 -9.76
N LYS A 73 15.99 -10.17 -9.68
CA LYS A 73 16.91 -10.61 -10.66
C LYS A 73 16.28 -10.71 -11.98
N LYS A 74 17.07 -10.45 -13.00
CA LYS A 74 16.53 -10.48 -14.22
C LYS A 74 16.28 -11.76 -14.68
N SER A 75 16.61 -12.55 -14.55
CA SER A 75 16.22 -13.69 -15.11
C SER A 75 14.99 -14.00 -14.81
N ASN A 76 14.73 -13.71 -14.73
CA ASN A 76 13.63 -14.10 -14.46
C ASN A 76 12.94 -13.78 -14.71
#